data_05b54d4a4b28f3da2bf1ffe143620e9b
#
_entry.id   05b54d4a4b28f3da2bf1ffe143620e9b
#
_cell.length_a   1.000
_cell.length_b   1.000
_cell.length_c   1.000
_cell.angle_alpha   90.00
_cell.angle_beta   90.00
_cell.angle_gamma   90.00
#
_symmetry.space_group_name_H-M   'P 1'
#
loop_
_entity.id
_entity.type
_entity.pdbx_description
1 polymer ?
#
loop_
_entity_poly.entity_id
_entity_poly.type
_entity_poly.pdbx_seq_one_letter_code
_entity_poly.pdbx_strand_id
1 'polypeptide(L)'
;PLAPVVNEQDLQVLPVIAHVGYPQAADEYYQLLLALRPGRVAGLAEIVVNGQPFTVTDATEDELALTAWARILLEGTPIAMDGSWQLHRRRAAPEPVRFAKRFGGEQSNTSIMVGDAIIIKMFRRLEPGDNLDITVHNALNDAGISSVATLYGFMSGQIPAEEHIPVDLAMIIERLPQPRDGWELITAKAVDLVDVTDLVAGLGQCLRTIHEALRHTFSTVEIDGSRVADDMVRRLDAAVVTAPALARYRGTLTARFEKLRGRHLAAQRIHGDFHLGQTLLTPGGWRIIDFEGEPLKPLAERRLPDSRWSDVAGMMRSLSYATSAHARPTAPQTLTWARRASEAFLTGYGWPNTAEQDVLAAYEADKASYEIVYETLNRPTWVDIPLSAIRAMGQD
;
A
#
# COMPACT_ATOMS: atom_id res chain seq x y z
N PRO A 1 -22.22 19.88 -5.45
CA PRO A 1 -22.65 18.56 -5.90
C PRO A 1 -22.45 18.44 -7.38
N LEU A 2 -21.82 17.34 -7.81
CA LEU A 2 -21.61 17.02 -9.21
C LEU A 2 -22.91 16.46 -9.81
N ALA A 3 -23.04 16.46 -11.14
CA ALA A 3 -24.17 15.80 -11.77
C ALA A 3 -24.21 14.31 -11.41
N PRO A 4 -25.40 13.71 -11.20
CA PRO A 4 -25.50 12.30 -10.90
C PRO A 4 -24.93 11.47 -12.05
N VAL A 5 -24.10 10.50 -11.71
CA VAL A 5 -23.51 9.53 -12.67
C VAL A 5 -24.51 8.42 -13.04
N VAL A 6 -25.39 8.05 -12.12
CA VAL A 6 -26.58 7.23 -12.36
C VAL A 6 -27.80 8.13 -12.20
N ASN A 7 -28.69 8.14 -13.16
CA ASN A 7 -29.91 8.95 -13.11
C ASN A 7 -31.08 8.12 -13.64
N GLU A 8 -31.54 7.18 -12.84
CA GLU A 8 -32.72 6.35 -13.09
C GLU A 8 -33.90 6.87 -12.25
N GLN A 9 -35.11 6.46 -12.60
CA GLN A 9 -36.33 6.98 -11.99
C GLN A 9 -36.37 6.84 -10.46
N ASP A 10 -35.80 5.72 -9.96
CA ASP A 10 -35.81 5.37 -8.52
C ASP A 10 -34.43 5.36 -7.88
N LEU A 11 -33.39 5.73 -8.61
CA LEU A 11 -32.03 5.73 -8.11
C LEU A 11 -31.17 6.78 -8.82
N GLN A 12 -30.58 7.68 -8.02
CA GLN A 12 -29.50 8.54 -8.48
C GLN A 12 -28.24 8.22 -7.69
N VAL A 13 -27.09 8.12 -8.37
CA VAL A 13 -25.78 7.99 -7.71
C VAL A 13 -24.98 9.24 -7.95
N LEU A 14 -24.63 9.90 -6.85
CA LEU A 14 -23.99 11.20 -6.86
C LEU A 14 -22.59 11.10 -6.23
N PRO A 15 -21.51 11.30 -7.00
CA PRO A 15 -20.19 11.48 -6.43
C PRO A 15 -20.06 12.87 -5.79
N VAL A 16 -19.45 12.93 -4.63
CA VAL A 16 -19.26 14.16 -3.84
C VAL A 16 -17.83 14.22 -3.35
N ILE A 17 -17.21 15.39 -3.44
CA ILE A 17 -15.98 15.70 -2.73
C ILE A 17 -16.33 16.55 -1.51
N ALA A 18 -16.06 16.02 -0.33
CA ALA A 18 -16.23 16.72 0.93
C ALA A 18 -14.90 17.38 1.32
N HIS A 19 -14.94 18.67 1.61
CA HIS A 19 -13.83 19.44 2.16
C HIS A 19 -13.95 19.48 3.68
N VAL A 20 -12.89 19.09 4.39
CA VAL A 20 -12.83 19.09 5.86
C VAL A 20 -11.69 20.00 6.28
N GLY A 21 -12.05 21.16 6.87
CA GLY A 21 -11.09 22.12 7.39
C GLY A 21 -10.73 21.82 8.85
N TYR A 22 -9.46 21.92 9.19
CA TYR A 22 -8.95 21.76 10.56
C TYR A 22 -8.31 23.05 11.08
N PRO A 23 -8.62 23.49 12.30
CA PRO A 23 -8.06 24.75 12.86
C PRO A 23 -6.53 24.76 12.99
N GLN A 24 -5.88 23.61 13.08
CA GLN A 24 -4.44 23.47 13.37
C GLN A 24 -3.73 22.45 12.48
N ALA A 25 -4.38 21.96 11.42
CA ALA A 25 -3.80 21.02 10.45
C ALA A 25 -4.20 21.43 9.04
N ALA A 26 -3.56 20.82 8.04
CA ALA A 26 -3.95 21.02 6.64
C ALA A 26 -5.36 20.48 6.40
N ASP A 27 -6.08 21.15 5.51
CA ASP A 27 -7.40 20.72 5.06
C ASP A 27 -7.31 19.38 4.33
N GLU A 28 -8.37 18.60 4.44
CA GLU A 28 -8.47 17.30 3.81
C GLU A 28 -9.70 17.22 2.89
N TYR A 29 -9.57 16.43 1.84
CA TYR A 29 -10.63 16.20 0.87
C TYR A 29 -10.99 14.72 0.85
N TYR A 30 -12.29 14.42 0.91
CA TYR A 30 -12.80 13.06 0.94
C TYR A 30 -13.76 12.81 -0.19
N GLN A 31 -13.60 11.69 -0.88
CA GLN A 31 -14.57 11.22 -1.87
C GLN A 31 -15.67 10.40 -1.21
N LEU A 32 -16.90 10.79 -1.49
CA LEU A 32 -18.11 10.08 -1.10
C LEU A 32 -18.88 9.67 -2.36
N LEU A 33 -19.53 8.52 -2.31
CA LEU A 33 -20.48 8.10 -3.34
C LEU A 33 -21.83 7.95 -2.67
N LEU A 34 -22.77 8.85 -2.99
CA LEU A 34 -24.08 8.89 -2.35
C LEU A 34 -25.15 8.32 -3.28
N ALA A 35 -26.04 7.51 -2.74
CA ALA A 35 -27.25 7.08 -3.42
C ALA A 35 -28.45 7.89 -2.92
N LEU A 36 -29.24 8.39 -3.86
CA LEU A 36 -30.47 9.13 -3.61
C LEU A 36 -31.65 8.30 -4.13
N ARG A 37 -32.61 8.04 -3.25
CA ARG A 37 -33.85 7.31 -3.59
C ARG A 37 -35.07 8.16 -3.25
N PRO A 38 -36.10 8.21 -4.11
CA PRO A 38 -37.35 8.88 -3.76
C PRO A 38 -38.00 8.26 -2.52
N GLY A 39 -38.64 9.12 -1.73
CA GLY A 39 -39.37 8.69 -0.56
C GLY A 39 -38.54 8.78 0.74
N ARG A 40 -39.15 8.29 1.85
CA ARG A 40 -38.55 8.30 3.18
C ARG A 40 -38.26 6.87 3.64
N VAL A 41 -37.02 6.50 3.69
CA VAL A 41 -36.52 5.23 4.24
C VAL A 41 -35.39 5.51 5.22
N ALA A 42 -34.93 4.51 5.95
CA ALA A 42 -33.76 4.68 6.81
C ALA A 42 -32.52 5.05 5.96
N GLY A 43 -31.79 6.09 6.36
CA GLY A 43 -30.61 6.57 5.62
C GLY A 43 -29.80 7.55 6.46
N LEU A 44 -28.77 8.12 5.82
CA LEU A 44 -27.89 9.11 6.44
C LEU A 44 -28.59 10.47 6.62
N ALA A 45 -29.40 10.86 5.63
CA ALA A 45 -30.11 12.13 5.63
C ALA A 45 -31.33 12.07 4.72
N GLU A 46 -32.25 13.02 4.91
CA GLU A 46 -33.33 13.32 3.98
C GLU A 46 -33.06 14.68 3.34
N ILE A 47 -33.27 14.78 2.04
CA ILE A 47 -33.21 16.05 1.29
C ILE A 47 -34.49 16.23 0.48
N VAL A 48 -34.84 17.48 0.16
CA VAL A 48 -35.95 17.79 -0.71
C VAL A 48 -35.42 18.40 -2.01
N VAL A 49 -35.70 17.76 -3.12
CA VAL A 49 -35.32 18.23 -4.46
C VAL A 49 -36.60 18.48 -5.25
N ASN A 50 -36.81 19.71 -5.72
CA ASN A 50 -38.03 20.13 -6.44
C ASN A 50 -39.33 19.76 -5.73
N GLY A 51 -39.38 19.86 -4.39
CA GLY A 51 -40.54 19.54 -3.59
C GLY A 51 -40.78 18.06 -3.31
N GLN A 52 -39.94 17.17 -3.80
CA GLN A 52 -40.00 15.74 -3.54
C GLN A 52 -38.94 15.31 -2.50
N PRO A 53 -39.30 14.50 -1.51
CA PRO A 53 -38.35 13.97 -0.55
C PRO A 53 -37.51 12.85 -1.15
N PHE A 54 -36.20 12.89 -0.85
CA PHE A 54 -35.25 11.84 -1.17
C PHE A 54 -34.52 11.40 0.10
N THR A 55 -34.26 10.11 0.21
CA THR A 55 -33.35 9.56 1.21
C THR A 55 -31.96 9.46 0.61
N VAL A 56 -30.97 9.91 1.39
CA VAL A 56 -29.53 9.84 1.05
C VAL A 56 -28.91 8.69 1.82
N THR A 57 -28.21 7.80 1.12
CA THR A 57 -27.44 6.70 1.71
C THR A 57 -26.02 6.68 1.16
N ASP A 58 -25.10 5.96 1.82
CA ASP A 58 -23.79 5.66 1.24
C ASP A 58 -23.99 4.60 0.13
N ALA A 59 -23.73 4.97 -1.12
CA ALA A 59 -23.87 4.09 -2.27
C ALA A 59 -22.93 2.87 -2.20
N THR A 60 -21.85 2.94 -1.43
CA THR A 60 -20.93 1.81 -1.27
C THR A 60 -21.49 0.68 -0.40
N GLU A 61 -22.55 0.93 0.33
CA GLU A 61 -23.32 -0.09 1.09
C GLU A 61 -24.55 -0.59 0.32
N ASP A 62 -24.79 -0.08 -0.89
CA ASP A 62 -25.94 -0.42 -1.73
C ASP A 62 -25.48 -1.15 -3.01
N GLU A 63 -25.66 -2.46 -3.06
CA GLU A 63 -25.19 -3.28 -4.20
C GLU A 63 -25.88 -2.90 -5.53
N LEU A 64 -27.11 -2.40 -5.52
CA LEU A 64 -27.79 -1.93 -6.74
C LEU A 64 -27.14 -0.64 -7.24
N ALA A 65 -26.90 0.30 -6.32
CA ALA A 65 -26.23 1.55 -6.66
C ALA A 65 -24.80 1.32 -7.17
N LEU A 66 -24.04 0.44 -6.50
CA LEU A 66 -22.70 0.06 -6.96
C LEU A 66 -22.72 -0.63 -8.32
N THR A 67 -23.67 -1.54 -8.55
CA THR A 67 -23.77 -2.25 -9.83
C THR A 67 -24.09 -1.28 -10.97
N ALA A 68 -25.03 -0.36 -10.78
CA ALA A 68 -25.37 0.67 -11.76
C ALA A 68 -24.17 1.59 -12.03
N TRP A 69 -23.48 2.03 -11.00
CA TRP A 69 -22.27 2.86 -11.12
C TRP A 69 -21.13 2.12 -11.84
N ALA A 70 -20.82 0.88 -11.45
CA ALA A 70 -19.78 0.08 -12.10
C ALA A 70 -20.08 -0.20 -13.56
N ARG A 71 -21.35 -0.42 -13.92
CA ARG A 71 -21.79 -0.61 -15.32
C ARG A 71 -21.50 0.63 -16.15
N ILE A 72 -21.80 1.80 -15.65
CA ILE A 72 -21.50 3.07 -16.32
C ILE A 72 -19.99 3.24 -16.52
N LEU A 73 -19.18 2.96 -15.50
CA LEU A 73 -17.73 3.07 -15.61
C LEU A 73 -17.12 2.11 -16.62
N LEU A 74 -17.58 0.87 -16.65
CA LEU A 74 -16.92 -0.19 -17.42
C LEU A 74 -17.52 -0.38 -18.82
N GLU A 75 -18.84 -0.19 -18.98
CA GLU A 75 -19.57 -0.46 -20.22
C GLU A 75 -20.08 0.81 -20.90
N GLY A 76 -20.28 1.89 -20.12
CA GLY A 76 -20.83 3.16 -20.64
C GLY A 76 -19.90 3.84 -21.64
N THR A 77 -20.49 4.67 -22.50
CA THR A 77 -19.74 5.70 -23.22
C THR A 77 -19.06 6.63 -22.21
N PRO A 78 -17.87 7.21 -22.54
CA PRO A 78 -17.25 8.18 -21.67
C PRO A 78 -18.26 9.26 -21.30
N ILE A 79 -18.70 9.27 -20.05
CA ILE A 79 -19.60 10.32 -19.57
C ILE A 79 -18.74 11.58 -19.56
N ALA A 80 -19.11 12.56 -20.39
CA ALA A 80 -18.66 13.94 -20.18
C ALA A 80 -19.33 14.42 -18.89
N MET A 81 -18.77 14.04 -17.76
CA MET A 81 -19.11 14.63 -16.49
C MET A 81 -18.54 16.03 -16.51
N ASP A 82 -19.34 17.04 -16.58
CA ASP A 82 -19.08 18.50 -16.54
C ASP A 82 -17.61 19.00 -16.71
N GLY A 83 -16.70 18.16 -17.17
CA GLY A 83 -15.25 18.40 -17.33
C GLY A 83 -14.41 18.19 -16.07
N SER A 84 -15.01 17.91 -14.90
CA SER A 84 -14.28 17.77 -13.63
C SER A 84 -13.78 16.36 -13.33
N TRP A 85 -14.28 15.34 -14.05
CA TRP A 85 -13.93 13.93 -13.85
C TRP A 85 -13.67 13.27 -15.21
N GLN A 86 -12.65 12.41 -15.27
CA GLN A 86 -12.25 11.71 -16.47
C GLN A 86 -11.97 10.24 -16.21
N LEU A 87 -12.50 9.35 -17.06
CA LEU A 87 -12.17 7.94 -17.06
C LEU A 87 -11.07 7.65 -18.10
N HIS A 88 -9.93 7.16 -17.63
CA HIS A 88 -8.80 6.74 -18.46
C HIS A 88 -8.85 5.24 -18.65
N ARG A 89 -9.36 4.77 -19.79
CA ARG A 89 -9.42 3.34 -20.13
C ARG A 89 -8.10 2.89 -20.71
N ARG A 90 -7.52 1.85 -20.13
CA ARG A 90 -6.28 1.20 -20.59
C ARG A 90 -6.57 -0.08 -21.36
N ARG A 91 -7.52 -0.85 -20.90
CA ARG A 91 -7.97 -2.13 -21.49
C ARG A 91 -9.47 -2.29 -21.36
N ALA A 92 -10.06 -3.13 -22.22
CA ALA A 92 -11.46 -3.50 -22.08
C ALA A 92 -11.66 -4.35 -20.81
N ALA A 93 -12.82 -4.19 -20.17
CA ALA A 93 -13.24 -5.07 -19.11
C ALA A 93 -13.32 -6.52 -19.63
N PRO A 94 -12.86 -7.53 -18.86
CA PRO A 94 -12.84 -8.92 -19.32
C PRO A 94 -14.23 -9.56 -19.42
N GLU A 95 -15.21 -9.02 -18.71
CA GLU A 95 -16.59 -9.53 -18.69
C GLU A 95 -17.58 -8.37 -18.42
N PRO A 96 -18.87 -8.56 -18.81
CA PRO A 96 -19.92 -7.60 -18.49
C PRO A 96 -20.19 -7.50 -16.99
N VAL A 97 -20.62 -6.31 -16.55
CA VAL A 97 -20.96 -6.05 -15.14
C VAL A 97 -22.28 -6.74 -14.77
N ARG A 98 -22.20 -7.82 -14.02
CA ARG A 98 -23.36 -8.55 -13.50
C ARG A 98 -23.79 -8.03 -12.13
N PHE A 99 -22.83 -7.80 -11.26
CA PHE A 99 -23.01 -7.25 -9.93
C PHE A 99 -21.76 -6.48 -9.50
N ALA A 100 -21.95 -5.55 -8.57
CA ALA A 100 -20.84 -4.93 -7.84
C ALA A 100 -21.20 -4.86 -6.36
N LYS A 101 -20.23 -5.16 -5.50
CA LYS A 101 -20.41 -5.09 -4.04
C LYS A 101 -19.12 -4.67 -3.34
N ARG A 102 -19.25 -4.03 -2.20
CA ARG A 102 -18.11 -3.67 -1.36
C ARG A 102 -17.38 -4.92 -0.88
N PHE A 103 -16.07 -4.90 -0.95
CA PHE A 103 -15.21 -5.89 -0.32
C PHE A 103 -15.15 -5.61 1.19
N GLY A 104 -15.49 -6.61 2.00
CA GLY A 104 -15.42 -6.50 3.46
C GLY A 104 -13.96 -6.57 3.93
N GLY A 105 -13.55 -5.62 4.78
CA GLY A 105 -12.22 -5.54 5.37
C GLY A 105 -11.92 -4.11 5.82
N GLU A 106 -11.04 -3.94 6.80
CA GLU A 106 -10.52 -2.62 7.21
C GLU A 106 -9.51 -2.15 6.15
N GLN A 107 -9.83 -1.07 5.47
CA GLN A 107 -8.99 -0.49 4.42
C GLN A 107 -9.10 1.04 4.46
N SER A 108 -7.99 1.72 4.16
CA SER A 108 -7.96 3.17 3.98
C SER A 108 -8.79 3.63 2.78
N ASN A 109 -8.92 2.76 1.76
CA ASN A 109 -9.72 2.95 0.55
C ASN A 109 -10.94 2.04 0.56
N THR A 110 -11.87 2.24 -0.38
CA THR A 110 -13.00 1.32 -0.56
C THR A 110 -12.75 0.46 -1.78
N SER A 111 -12.58 -0.85 -1.57
CA SER A 111 -12.49 -1.84 -2.63
C SER A 111 -13.88 -2.36 -2.98
N ILE A 112 -14.21 -2.34 -4.27
CA ILE A 112 -15.50 -2.78 -4.82
C ILE A 112 -15.22 -3.92 -5.79
N MET A 113 -15.74 -5.10 -5.47
CA MET A 113 -15.71 -6.25 -6.38
C MET A 113 -16.77 -6.08 -7.47
N VAL A 114 -16.37 -6.22 -8.72
CA VAL A 114 -17.26 -6.18 -9.88
C VAL A 114 -17.16 -7.50 -10.63
N GLY A 115 -18.23 -8.28 -10.61
CA GLY A 115 -18.19 -9.65 -11.09
C GLY A 115 -17.11 -10.48 -10.37
N ASP A 116 -16.49 -11.38 -11.11
CA ASP A 116 -15.44 -12.26 -10.61
C ASP A 116 -14.04 -11.80 -11.03
N ALA A 117 -13.92 -10.81 -11.90
CA ALA A 117 -12.69 -10.46 -12.58
C ALA A 117 -12.11 -9.07 -12.25
N ILE A 118 -12.89 -8.17 -11.64
CA ILE A 118 -12.48 -6.76 -11.46
C ILE A 118 -12.61 -6.33 -10.00
N ILE A 119 -11.68 -5.47 -9.59
CA ILE A 119 -11.76 -4.65 -8.38
C ILE A 119 -11.66 -3.19 -8.79
N ILE A 120 -12.57 -2.36 -8.29
CA ILE A 120 -12.44 -0.90 -8.29
C ILE A 120 -11.97 -0.48 -6.89
N LYS A 121 -10.75 0.06 -6.80
CA LYS A 121 -10.20 0.66 -5.57
C LYS A 121 -10.53 2.14 -5.60
N MET A 122 -11.53 2.58 -4.83
CA MET A 122 -11.95 3.96 -4.71
C MET A 122 -11.17 4.65 -3.58
N PHE A 123 -10.47 5.73 -3.88
CA PHE A 123 -9.68 6.48 -2.91
C PHE A 123 -10.60 7.36 -2.06
N ARG A 124 -10.67 7.09 -0.76
CA ARG A 124 -11.54 7.86 0.15
C ARG A 124 -10.95 9.21 0.50
N ARG A 125 -9.72 9.23 0.94
CA ARG A 125 -8.98 10.47 1.18
C ARG A 125 -8.26 10.83 -0.11
N LEU A 126 -8.54 12.02 -0.64
CA LEU A 126 -7.95 12.48 -1.88
C LEU A 126 -6.65 13.23 -1.60
N GLU A 127 -5.60 12.83 -2.29
CA GLU A 127 -4.29 13.47 -2.22
C GLU A 127 -3.99 14.18 -3.55
N PRO A 128 -3.51 15.44 -3.54
CA PRO A 128 -3.21 16.19 -4.75
C PRO A 128 -2.22 15.51 -5.68
N GLY A 129 -2.51 15.50 -6.98
CA GLY A 129 -1.68 14.93 -8.04
C GLY A 129 -1.91 13.44 -8.28
N ASP A 130 -1.00 12.85 -9.07
CA ASP A 130 -1.11 11.44 -9.48
C ASP A 130 -0.97 10.48 -8.29
N ASN A 131 -1.81 9.47 -8.23
CA ASN A 131 -1.71 8.42 -7.23
C ASN A 131 -0.54 7.48 -7.55
N LEU A 132 0.25 7.13 -6.53
CA LEU A 132 1.44 6.28 -6.70
C LEU A 132 1.12 4.88 -7.17
N ASP A 133 0.04 4.29 -6.64
CA ASP A 133 -0.38 2.93 -7.00
C ASP A 133 -0.76 2.86 -8.49
N ILE A 134 -1.52 3.85 -8.99
CA ILE A 134 -1.84 3.98 -10.42
C ILE A 134 -0.58 4.18 -11.25
N THR A 135 0.31 5.09 -10.84
CA THR A 135 1.54 5.42 -11.56
C THR A 135 2.43 4.19 -11.73
N VAL A 136 2.61 3.43 -10.64
CA VAL A 136 3.44 2.21 -10.65
C VAL A 136 2.77 1.09 -11.45
N HIS A 137 1.46 0.85 -11.27
CA HIS A 137 0.73 -0.14 -12.07
C HIS A 137 0.78 0.16 -13.57
N ASN A 138 0.63 1.43 -13.97
CA ASN A 138 0.79 1.82 -15.37
C ASN A 138 2.17 1.41 -15.90
N ALA A 139 3.23 1.79 -15.20
CA ALA A 139 4.60 1.50 -15.60
C ALA A 139 4.88 -0.01 -15.71
N LEU A 140 4.47 -0.78 -14.71
CA LEU A 140 4.69 -2.22 -14.68
C LEU A 140 3.85 -2.97 -15.72
N ASN A 141 2.60 -2.55 -15.96
CA ASN A 141 1.76 -3.13 -17.00
C ASN A 141 2.29 -2.81 -18.40
N ASP A 142 2.80 -1.59 -18.65
CA ASP A 142 3.41 -1.20 -19.92
C ASP A 142 4.72 -1.97 -20.17
N ALA A 143 5.46 -2.30 -19.11
CA ALA A 143 6.64 -3.17 -19.17
C ALA A 143 6.32 -4.67 -19.28
N GLY A 144 5.03 -5.07 -19.31
CA GLY A 144 4.60 -6.46 -19.42
C GLY A 144 4.81 -7.30 -18.16
N ILE A 145 4.94 -6.66 -16.99
CA ILE A 145 5.15 -7.35 -15.72
C ILE A 145 3.85 -7.97 -15.22
N SER A 146 3.82 -9.29 -15.13
CA SER A 146 2.66 -10.05 -14.64
C SER A 146 2.61 -10.23 -13.13
N SER A 147 3.62 -9.77 -12.40
CA SER A 147 3.69 -9.86 -10.93
C SER A 147 2.83 -8.83 -10.20
N VAL A 148 2.07 -8.01 -10.94
CA VAL A 148 1.05 -7.09 -10.42
C VAL A 148 -0.27 -7.34 -11.10
N ALA A 149 -1.36 -6.83 -10.54
CA ALA A 149 -2.67 -6.89 -11.17
C ALA A 149 -2.70 -6.13 -12.51
N THR A 150 -3.48 -6.61 -13.47
CA THR A 150 -3.73 -5.87 -14.70
C THR A 150 -4.50 -4.59 -14.39
N LEU A 151 -4.02 -3.44 -14.87
CA LEU A 151 -4.73 -2.16 -14.78
C LEU A 151 -5.66 -2.01 -16.00
N TYR A 152 -6.96 -2.04 -15.77
CA TYR A 152 -7.96 -1.80 -16.81
C TYR A 152 -8.21 -0.33 -17.08
N GLY A 153 -8.02 0.51 -16.06
CA GLY A 153 -8.19 1.96 -16.15
C GLY A 153 -8.13 2.64 -14.79
N PHE A 154 -8.34 3.94 -14.80
CA PHE A 154 -8.43 4.76 -13.59
C PHE A 154 -9.30 5.99 -13.82
N MET A 155 -9.78 6.57 -12.74
CA MET A 155 -10.54 7.82 -12.75
C MET A 155 -9.66 8.92 -12.17
N SER A 156 -9.62 10.06 -12.86
CA SER A 156 -9.04 11.30 -12.35
C SER A 156 -10.10 12.40 -12.25
N GLY A 157 -9.81 13.44 -11.50
CA GLY A 157 -10.69 14.58 -11.35
C GLY A 157 -9.94 15.80 -10.86
N GLN A 158 -10.69 16.78 -10.40
CA GLN A 158 -10.15 18.02 -9.85
C GLN A 158 -10.84 18.33 -8.52
N ILE A 159 -10.06 18.67 -7.51
CA ILE A 159 -10.59 19.24 -6.28
C ILE A 159 -11.03 20.67 -6.60
N PRO A 160 -12.28 21.04 -6.29
CA PRO A 160 -12.77 22.41 -6.47
C PRO A 160 -12.14 23.32 -5.40
N ALA A 161 -11.04 23.95 -5.76
CA ALA A 161 -10.33 24.98 -5.00
C ALA A 161 -10.13 26.21 -5.87
N GLU A 162 -9.51 27.29 -5.36
CA GLU A 162 -9.20 28.48 -6.15
C GLU A 162 -8.36 28.13 -7.40
N GLU A 163 -7.40 27.21 -7.25
CA GLU A 163 -6.71 26.53 -8.35
C GLU A 163 -7.25 25.10 -8.43
N HIS A 164 -7.73 24.68 -9.60
CA HIS A 164 -8.21 23.33 -9.82
C HIS A 164 -7.09 22.32 -9.64
N ILE A 165 -7.10 21.61 -8.52
CA ILE A 165 -6.03 20.66 -8.14
C ILE A 165 -6.37 19.28 -8.73
N PRO A 166 -5.53 18.72 -9.62
CA PRO A 166 -5.76 17.38 -10.15
C PRO A 166 -5.62 16.32 -9.05
N VAL A 167 -6.47 15.30 -9.11
CA VAL A 167 -6.46 14.15 -8.19
C VAL A 167 -6.87 12.89 -8.92
N ASP A 168 -6.36 11.75 -8.48
CA ASP A 168 -6.91 10.46 -8.85
C ASP A 168 -8.00 10.02 -7.84
N LEU A 169 -9.05 9.41 -8.37
CA LEU A 169 -10.27 9.10 -7.63
C LEU A 169 -10.45 7.60 -7.41
N ALA A 170 -10.07 6.80 -8.40
CA ALA A 170 -10.17 5.35 -8.32
C ALA A 170 -9.25 4.68 -9.33
N MET A 171 -8.81 3.47 -9.04
CA MET A 171 -8.19 2.56 -10.00
C MET A 171 -9.06 1.33 -10.24
N ILE A 172 -9.00 0.80 -11.46
CA ILE A 172 -9.77 -0.36 -11.91
C ILE A 172 -8.76 -1.44 -12.28
N ILE A 173 -8.71 -2.50 -11.49
CA ILE A 173 -7.70 -3.56 -11.61
C ILE A 173 -8.32 -4.94 -11.71
N GLU A 174 -7.50 -5.88 -12.14
CA GLU A 174 -7.78 -7.30 -12.11
C GLU A 174 -8.05 -7.78 -10.67
N ARG A 175 -9.14 -8.52 -10.49
CA ARG A 175 -9.32 -9.33 -9.30
C ARG A 175 -8.51 -10.61 -9.47
N LEU A 176 -7.44 -10.72 -8.70
CA LEU A 176 -6.53 -11.87 -8.78
C LEU A 176 -7.27 -13.18 -8.45
N PRO A 177 -7.06 -14.25 -9.24
CA PRO A 177 -7.76 -15.51 -9.02
C PRO A 177 -7.18 -16.27 -7.83
N GLN A 178 -8.05 -16.78 -6.95
CA GLN A 178 -7.69 -17.62 -5.80
C GLN A 178 -6.48 -17.09 -4.99
N PRO A 179 -6.47 -15.83 -4.59
CA PRO A 179 -5.33 -15.24 -3.91
C PRO A 179 -5.22 -15.82 -2.49
N ARG A 180 -4.01 -16.12 -2.07
CA ARG A 180 -3.68 -16.46 -0.69
C ARG A 180 -2.82 -15.34 -0.13
N ASP A 181 -3.27 -14.74 0.95
CA ASP A 181 -2.52 -13.68 1.63
C ASP A 181 -1.14 -14.17 2.06
N GLY A 182 -0.08 -13.41 1.74
CA GLY A 182 1.30 -13.82 2.00
C GLY A 182 1.62 -13.85 3.50
N TRP A 183 1.06 -12.92 4.27
CA TRP A 183 1.24 -12.89 5.71
C TRP A 183 0.59 -14.12 6.36
N GLU A 184 -0.67 -14.40 6.05
CA GLU A 184 -1.38 -15.56 6.57
C GLU A 184 -0.69 -16.87 6.18
N LEU A 185 -0.27 -16.99 4.91
CA LEU A 185 0.40 -18.17 4.39
C LEU A 185 1.72 -18.47 5.11
N ILE A 186 2.59 -17.47 5.24
CA ILE A 186 3.93 -17.66 5.82
C ILE A 186 3.83 -17.80 7.33
N THR A 187 2.95 -17.07 7.99
CA THR A 187 2.69 -17.16 9.42
C THR A 187 2.17 -18.56 9.80
N ALA A 188 1.22 -19.10 9.03
CA ALA A 188 0.72 -20.47 9.25
C ALA A 188 1.85 -21.52 9.14
N LYS A 189 2.80 -21.32 8.21
CA LYS A 189 3.97 -22.23 8.08
C LYS A 189 5.00 -22.03 9.20
N ALA A 190 5.11 -20.84 9.74
CA ALA A 190 6.01 -20.53 10.86
C ALA A 190 5.55 -21.19 12.16
N VAL A 191 4.24 -21.45 12.34
CA VAL A 191 3.70 -22.17 13.52
C VAL A 191 4.41 -23.51 13.74
N ASP A 192 4.63 -24.28 12.67
CA ASP A 192 5.23 -25.61 12.71
C ASP A 192 6.65 -25.63 12.11
N LEU A 193 7.26 -24.47 11.87
CA LEU A 193 8.58 -24.29 11.25
C LEU A 193 8.72 -25.06 9.92
N VAL A 194 7.63 -25.11 9.14
CA VAL A 194 7.63 -25.76 7.81
C VAL A 194 8.59 -25.01 6.88
N ASP A 195 9.34 -25.73 6.07
CA ASP A 195 10.26 -25.14 5.10
C ASP A 195 9.51 -24.25 4.09
N VAL A 196 9.99 -23.02 3.93
CA VAL A 196 9.44 -22.02 3.02
C VAL A 196 10.46 -21.52 1.99
N THR A 197 11.61 -22.18 1.90
CA THR A 197 12.77 -21.72 1.12
C THR A 197 12.40 -21.43 -0.32
N ASP A 198 11.83 -22.39 -1.04
CA ASP A 198 11.44 -22.20 -2.46
C ASP A 198 10.37 -21.13 -2.64
N LEU A 199 9.41 -21.11 -1.71
CA LEU A 199 8.29 -20.15 -1.75
C LEU A 199 8.80 -18.72 -1.60
N VAL A 200 9.67 -18.49 -0.62
CA VAL A 200 10.21 -17.15 -0.32
C VAL A 200 11.28 -16.73 -1.32
N ALA A 201 12.06 -17.67 -1.87
CA ALA A 201 12.97 -17.37 -2.98
C ALA A 201 12.19 -16.89 -4.23
N GLY A 202 11.04 -17.51 -4.53
CA GLY A 202 10.14 -17.05 -5.58
C GLY A 202 9.62 -15.63 -5.34
N LEU A 203 9.33 -15.25 -4.09
CA LEU A 203 8.94 -13.89 -3.73
C LEU A 203 10.09 -12.90 -3.94
N GLY A 204 11.32 -13.27 -3.57
CA GLY A 204 12.51 -12.46 -3.82
C GLY A 204 12.72 -12.20 -5.32
N GLN A 205 12.56 -13.23 -6.15
CA GLN A 205 12.65 -13.09 -7.62
C GLN A 205 11.53 -12.16 -8.16
N CYS A 206 10.32 -12.28 -7.62
CA CYS A 206 9.20 -11.40 -7.97
C CYS A 206 9.52 -9.92 -7.70
N LEU A 207 10.01 -9.58 -6.50
CA LEU A 207 10.42 -8.22 -6.16
C LEU A 207 11.57 -7.72 -7.05
N ARG A 208 12.57 -8.56 -7.32
CA ARG A 208 13.67 -8.20 -8.22
C ARG A 208 13.17 -7.79 -9.59
N THR A 209 12.27 -8.58 -10.18
CA THR A 209 11.68 -8.28 -11.49
C THR A 209 10.96 -6.94 -11.50
N ILE A 210 10.20 -6.64 -10.45
CA ILE A 210 9.53 -5.34 -10.30
C ILE A 210 10.54 -4.20 -10.17
N HIS A 211 11.55 -4.32 -9.30
CA HIS A 211 12.57 -3.29 -9.12
C HIS A 211 13.36 -3.02 -10.41
N GLU A 212 13.69 -4.06 -11.19
CA GLU A 212 14.34 -3.92 -12.49
C GLU A 212 13.45 -3.17 -13.49
N ALA A 213 12.16 -3.49 -13.56
CA ALA A 213 11.20 -2.78 -14.41
C ALA A 213 11.04 -1.32 -13.99
N LEU A 214 10.87 -1.05 -12.69
CA LEU A 214 10.77 0.32 -12.17
C LEU A 214 12.04 1.13 -12.45
N ARG A 215 13.21 0.54 -12.34
CA ARG A 215 14.49 1.17 -12.64
C ARG A 215 14.62 1.54 -14.13
N HIS A 216 14.03 0.78 -15.02
CA HIS A 216 14.03 1.07 -16.46
C HIS A 216 13.01 2.14 -16.85
N THR A 217 11.87 2.19 -16.14
CA THR A 217 10.78 3.11 -16.46
C THR A 217 10.96 4.48 -15.79
N PHE A 218 11.42 4.51 -14.54
CA PHE A 218 11.66 5.73 -13.78
C PHE A 218 13.16 6.02 -13.72
N SER A 219 13.51 7.31 -13.63
CA SER A 219 14.90 7.71 -13.48
C SER A 219 15.49 7.17 -12.18
N THR A 220 16.71 6.65 -12.26
CA THR A 220 17.54 6.41 -11.08
C THR A 220 18.33 7.65 -10.75
N VAL A 221 18.53 7.89 -9.46
CA VAL A 221 19.31 9.01 -8.94
C VAL A 221 20.31 8.52 -7.92
N GLU A 222 21.31 9.32 -7.63
CA GLU A 222 22.16 9.12 -6.47
C GLU A 222 21.68 10.03 -5.32
N ILE A 223 21.53 9.46 -4.14
CA ILE A 223 21.19 10.21 -2.93
C ILE A 223 22.38 10.24 -1.99
N ASP A 224 22.52 11.34 -1.25
CA ASP A 224 23.59 11.52 -0.26
C ASP A 224 23.36 10.62 0.96
N GLY A 225 24.24 9.64 1.14
CA GLY A 225 24.21 8.72 2.28
C GLY A 225 24.36 9.44 3.62
N SER A 226 25.02 10.60 3.65
CA SER A 226 25.13 11.40 4.87
C SER A 226 23.76 11.94 5.30
N ARG A 227 22.96 12.40 4.35
CA ARG A 227 21.59 12.84 4.62
C ARG A 227 20.70 11.67 5.07
N VAL A 228 20.81 10.51 4.43
CA VAL A 228 20.09 9.30 4.85
C VAL A 228 20.46 8.91 6.28
N ALA A 229 21.75 8.93 6.63
CA ALA A 229 22.22 8.65 7.98
C ALA A 229 21.66 9.66 9.01
N ASP A 230 21.67 10.96 8.69
CA ASP A 230 21.11 12.00 9.56
C ASP A 230 19.62 11.79 9.81
N ASP A 231 18.87 11.42 8.79
CA ASP A 231 17.44 11.13 8.89
C ASP A 231 17.17 9.90 9.75
N MET A 232 17.96 8.84 9.60
CA MET A 232 17.87 7.63 10.43
C MET A 232 18.23 7.91 11.89
N VAL A 233 19.31 8.67 12.16
CA VAL A 233 19.70 9.06 13.53
C VAL A 233 18.60 9.89 14.17
N ARG A 234 18.04 10.85 13.46
CA ARG A 234 16.94 11.68 13.95
C ARG A 234 15.70 10.86 14.31
N ARG A 235 15.32 9.89 13.47
CA ARG A 235 14.22 8.95 13.75
C ARG A 235 14.53 8.08 14.96
N LEU A 236 15.76 7.58 15.09
CA LEU A 236 16.20 6.79 16.24
C LEU A 236 16.15 7.63 17.54
N ASP A 237 16.57 8.89 17.51
CA ASP A 237 16.51 9.77 18.69
C ASP A 237 15.06 10.01 19.13
N ALA A 238 14.15 10.22 18.19
CA ALA A 238 12.72 10.32 18.49
C ALA A 238 12.16 8.98 19.01
N ALA A 239 12.60 7.85 18.44
CA ALA A 239 12.20 6.52 18.86
C ALA A 239 12.65 6.21 20.31
N VAL A 240 13.84 6.62 20.71
CA VAL A 240 14.36 6.45 22.10
C VAL A 240 13.49 7.20 23.12
N VAL A 241 12.95 8.37 22.76
CA VAL A 241 12.02 9.11 23.63
C VAL A 241 10.73 8.33 23.86
N THR A 242 10.16 7.74 22.80
CA THR A 242 8.90 7.00 22.88
C THR A 242 9.07 5.58 23.45
N ALA A 243 10.19 4.94 23.14
CA ALA A 243 10.54 3.58 23.56
C ALA A 243 11.92 3.55 24.23
N PRO A 244 12.02 3.88 25.54
CA PRO A 244 13.31 3.97 26.27
C PRO A 244 14.15 2.68 26.25
N ALA A 245 13.55 1.53 25.99
CA ALA A 245 14.25 0.25 25.80
C ALA A 245 15.30 0.31 24.68
N LEU A 246 15.16 1.21 23.71
CA LEU A 246 16.13 1.46 22.64
C LEU A 246 17.41 2.18 23.11
N ALA A 247 17.36 2.92 24.21
CA ALA A 247 18.48 3.77 24.64
C ALA A 247 19.82 3.03 24.74
N ARG A 248 19.80 1.80 25.24
CA ARG A 248 21.00 0.94 25.37
C ARG A 248 21.60 0.50 24.03
N TYR A 249 20.81 0.51 22.97
CA TYR A 249 21.22 0.10 21.61
C TYR A 249 21.52 1.28 20.70
N ARG A 250 21.26 2.51 21.16
CA ARG A 250 21.44 3.74 20.37
C ARG A 250 22.82 3.81 19.71
N GLY A 251 23.90 3.52 20.47
CA GLY A 251 25.26 3.54 19.93
C GLY A 251 25.48 2.54 18.80
N THR A 252 25.02 1.31 18.98
CA THR A 252 25.13 0.24 17.96
C THR A 252 24.36 0.59 16.69
N LEU A 253 23.12 1.09 16.83
CA LEU A 253 22.29 1.47 15.69
C LEU A 253 22.86 2.69 14.95
N THR A 254 23.28 3.72 15.70
CA THR A 254 23.96 4.89 15.11
C THR A 254 25.22 4.49 14.34
N ALA A 255 26.05 3.58 14.87
CA ALA A 255 27.25 3.12 14.17
C ALA A 255 26.93 2.45 12.82
N ARG A 256 25.79 1.79 12.68
CA ARG A 256 25.33 1.23 11.39
C ARG A 256 24.93 2.35 10.41
N PHE A 257 24.21 3.35 10.87
CA PHE A 257 23.81 4.49 10.04
C PHE A 257 25.00 5.33 9.59
N GLU A 258 26.00 5.52 10.46
CA GLU A 258 27.24 6.25 10.17
C GLU A 258 28.04 5.63 9.01
N LYS A 259 27.90 4.34 8.75
CA LYS A 259 28.54 3.67 7.61
C LYS A 259 28.03 4.16 6.24
N LEU A 260 26.92 4.86 6.19
CA LEU A 260 26.38 5.45 4.97
C LEU A 260 27.04 6.81 4.64
N ARG A 261 27.68 7.47 5.62
CA ARG A 261 28.25 8.81 5.41
C ARG A 261 29.33 8.85 4.34
N GLY A 262 29.30 9.93 3.58
CA GLY A 262 30.25 10.15 2.49
C GLY A 262 30.06 9.23 1.28
N ARG A 263 28.95 8.47 1.25
CA ARG A 263 28.64 7.54 0.15
C ARG A 263 27.51 8.11 -0.71
N HIS A 264 27.54 7.81 -2.00
CA HIS A 264 26.44 8.00 -2.91
C HIS A 264 25.66 6.70 -3.01
N LEU A 265 24.38 6.71 -2.69
CA LEU A 265 23.51 5.54 -2.70
C LEU A 265 22.63 5.58 -3.94
N ALA A 266 22.60 4.48 -4.70
CA ALA A 266 21.66 4.35 -5.81
C ALA A 266 20.22 4.30 -5.27
N ALA A 267 19.38 5.18 -5.76
CA ALA A 267 17.98 5.28 -5.43
C ALA A 267 17.10 5.22 -6.68
N GLN A 268 15.94 4.63 -6.55
CA GLN A 268 14.96 4.42 -7.62
C GLN A 268 13.54 4.49 -7.07
N ARG A 269 12.55 4.40 -7.93
CA ARG A 269 11.18 4.09 -7.50
C ARG A 269 11.17 2.68 -6.90
N ILE A 270 10.59 2.55 -5.71
CA ILE A 270 10.42 1.31 -4.96
C ILE A 270 8.96 1.16 -4.53
N HIS A 271 8.61 0.05 -3.89
CA HIS A 271 7.31 -0.14 -3.25
C HIS A 271 7.10 0.84 -2.07
N GLY A 272 8.11 0.95 -1.21
CA GLY A 272 8.16 1.90 -0.10
C GLY A 272 7.55 1.41 1.20
N ASP A 273 6.67 0.39 1.14
CA ASP A 273 6.07 -0.27 2.33
C ASP A 273 5.95 -1.78 2.10
N PHE A 274 7.07 -2.42 1.70
CA PHE A 274 7.08 -3.81 1.28
C PHE A 274 7.20 -4.79 2.46
N HIS A 275 6.16 -5.57 2.66
CA HIS A 275 6.08 -6.64 3.68
C HIS A 275 5.14 -7.77 3.20
N LEU A 276 5.06 -8.89 3.93
CA LEU A 276 4.25 -10.05 3.56
C LEU A 276 2.78 -9.72 3.31
N GLY A 277 2.19 -8.79 4.06
CA GLY A 277 0.81 -8.33 3.87
C GLY A 277 0.55 -7.58 2.55
N GLN A 278 1.61 -7.19 1.82
CA GLN A 278 1.50 -6.60 0.48
C GLN A 278 1.75 -7.62 -0.63
N THR A 279 1.62 -8.91 -0.31
CA THR A 279 1.89 -10.00 -1.24
C THR A 279 0.74 -11.01 -1.27
N LEU A 280 0.41 -11.47 -2.46
CA LEU A 280 -0.60 -12.50 -2.68
C LEU A 280 -0.01 -13.65 -3.50
N LEU A 281 -0.19 -14.89 -3.05
CA LEU A 281 0.16 -16.06 -3.83
C LEU A 281 -1.06 -16.54 -4.61
N THR A 282 -0.92 -16.59 -5.94
CA THR A 282 -1.94 -17.07 -6.86
C THR A 282 -1.46 -18.34 -7.58
N PRO A 283 -2.32 -19.06 -8.32
CA PRO A 283 -1.87 -20.15 -9.20
C PRO A 283 -0.82 -19.72 -10.23
N GLY A 284 -0.80 -18.43 -10.60
CA GLY A 284 0.21 -17.84 -11.50
C GLY A 284 1.46 -17.31 -10.82
N GLY A 285 1.68 -17.63 -9.52
CA GLY A 285 2.84 -17.17 -8.73
C GLY A 285 2.53 -15.96 -7.85
N TRP A 286 3.59 -15.38 -7.28
CA TRP A 286 3.49 -14.20 -6.43
C TRP A 286 2.99 -12.97 -7.17
N ARG A 287 2.16 -12.20 -6.49
CA ARG A 287 1.68 -10.87 -6.89
C ARG A 287 2.00 -9.88 -5.78
N ILE A 288 2.45 -8.69 -6.14
CA ILE A 288 2.67 -7.56 -5.22
C ILE A 288 1.57 -6.54 -5.44
N ILE A 289 1.04 -6.00 -4.35
CA ILE A 289 -0.09 -5.08 -4.34
C ILE A 289 0.27 -3.82 -3.53
N ASP A 290 -0.50 -2.74 -3.72
CA ASP A 290 -0.51 -1.55 -2.85
C ASP A 290 0.78 -0.72 -2.87
N PHE A 291 1.13 -0.15 -4.02
CA PHE A 291 2.31 0.69 -4.23
C PHE A 291 2.13 2.15 -3.75
N GLU A 292 1.35 2.38 -2.71
CA GLU A 292 1.12 3.73 -2.16
C GLU A 292 2.29 4.24 -1.30
N GLY A 293 3.24 3.38 -0.94
CA GLY A 293 4.34 3.68 -0.02
C GLY A 293 3.88 3.76 1.43
N GLU A 294 4.77 4.16 2.35
CA GLU A 294 4.53 4.15 3.78
C GLU A 294 3.44 5.17 4.18
N PRO A 295 2.29 4.73 4.76
CA PRO A 295 1.13 5.59 4.99
C PRO A 295 1.41 6.78 5.92
N LEU A 296 2.38 6.66 6.84
CA LEU A 296 2.72 7.72 7.79
C LEU A 296 3.59 8.82 7.18
N LYS A 297 4.17 8.61 5.99
CA LYS A 297 4.92 9.64 5.27
C LYS A 297 3.98 10.51 4.44
N PRO A 298 4.23 11.83 4.38
CA PRO A 298 3.54 12.71 3.42
C PRO A 298 3.72 12.21 1.98
N LEU A 299 2.72 12.42 1.12
CA LEU A 299 2.76 11.98 -0.28
C LEU A 299 4.01 12.50 -1.01
N ALA A 300 4.42 13.74 -0.75
CA ALA A 300 5.62 14.32 -1.34
C ALA A 300 6.89 13.52 -1.03
N GLU A 301 6.99 12.95 0.18
CA GLU A 301 8.13 12.10 0.57
C GLU A 301 7.98 10.69 -0.02
N ARG A 302 6.76 10.12 -0.06
CA ARG A 302 6.50 8.81 -0.69
C ARG A 302 6.83 8.78 -2.19
N ARG A 303 6.78 9.95 -2.84
CA ARG A 303 7.13 10.11 -4.26
C ARG A 303 8.63 10.16 -4.53
N LEU A 304 9.46 10.35 -3.52
CA LEU A 304 10.92 10.41 -3.70
C LEU A 304 11.50 9.02 -3.99
N PRO A 305 12.54 8.93 -4.85
CA PRO A 305 13.31 7.71 -5.00
C PRO A 305 13.99 7.33 -3.68
N ASP A 306 14.09 6.02 -3.40
CA ASP A 306 14.81 5.49 -2.25
C ASP A 306 15.63 4.26 -2.66
N SER A 307 16.47 3.77 -1.76
CA SER A 307 17.25 2.56 -1.99
C SER A 307 16.33 1.34 -2.09
N ARG A 308 16.55 0.51 -3.11
CA ARG A 308 15.87 -0.80 -3.24
C ARG A 308 16.02 -1.68 -1.99
N TRP A 309 17.07 -1.45 -1.21
CA TRP A 309 17.34 -2.19 0.02
C TRP A 309 16.37 -1.84 1.15
N SER A 310 15.64 -0.73 1.04
CA SER A 310 14.53 -0.41 1.95
C SER A 310 13.41 -1.47 1.89
N ASP A 311 12.97 -1.85 0.68
CA ASP A 311 11.96 -2.90 0.50
C ASP A 311 12.48 -4.27 0.92
N VAL A 312 13.72 -4.59 0.57
CA VAL A 312 14.37 -5.85 1.00
C VAL A 312 14.42 -5.95 2.52
N ALA A 313 14.84 -4.89 3.21
CA ALA A 313 14.84 -4.83 4.66
C ALA A 313 13.44 -5.01 5.25
N GLY A 314 12.43 -4.37 4.66
CA GLY A 314 11.02 -4.53 5.08
C GLY A 314 10.54 -5.97 5.01
N MET A 315 10.84 -6.67 3.92
CA MET A 315 10.48 -8.08 3.77
C MET A 315 11.24 -8.96 4.77
N MET A 316 12.55 -8.77 4.96
CA MET A 316 13.33 -9.54 5.93
C MET A 316 12.79 -9.35 7.36
N ARG A 317 12.40 -8.12 7.70
CA ARG A 317 11.72 -7.84 8.97
C ARG A 317 10.37 -8.56 9.07
N SER A 318 9.57 -8.53 8.01
CA SER A 318 8.27 -9.21 7.97
C SER A 318 8.39 -10.74 8.12
N LEU A 319 9.38 -11.35 7.48
CA LEU A 319 9.69 -12.78 7.65
C LEU A 319 10.09 -13.12 9.10
N SER A 320 10.86 -12.24 9.74
CA SER A 320 11.20 -12.37 11.15
C SER A 320 9.95 -12.27 12.04
N TYR A 321 9.04 -11.33 11.73
CA TYR A 321 7.78 -11.16 12.46
C TYR A 321 6.83 -12.37 12.32
N ALA A 322 6.83 -13.06 11.20
CA ALA A 322 6.01 -14.26 11.00
C ALA A 322 6.27 -15.33 12.07
N THR A 323 7.47 -15.34 12.67
CA THR A 323 7.82 -16.26 13.78
C THR A 323 7.04 -15.98 15.07
N SER A 324 6.40 -14.82 15.21
CA SER A 324 5.57 -14.49 16.37
C SER A 324 4.38 -15.46 16.55
N ALA A 325 3.97 -16.14 15.48
CA ALA A 325 2.93 -17.16 15.51
C ALA A 325 3.39 -18.48 16.15
N HIS A 326 4.70 -18.74 16.25
CA HIS A 326 5.24 -19.93 16.88
C HIS A 326 5.16 -19.83 18.41
N ALA A 327 4.91 -20.95 19.09
CA ALA A 327 4.77 -21.01 20.56
C ALA A 327 6.01 -20.48 21.32
N ARG A 328 7.18 -20.51 20.69
CA ARG A 328 8.46 -20.00 21.23
C ARG A 328 9.18 -19.17 20.18
N PRO A 329 8.78 -17.90 19.97
CA PRO A 329 9.29 -17.05 18.88
C PRO A 329 10.81 -16.83 18.93
N THR A 330 11.39 -16.78 20.11
CA THR A 330 12.83 -16.52 20.35
C THR A 330 13.68 -17.78 20.51
N ALA A 331 13.08 -18.99 20.33
CA ALA A 331 13.85 -20.23 20.42
C ALA A 331 14.88 -20.35 19.26
N PRO A 332 16.06 -20.98 19.48
CA PRO A 332 17.10 -21.08 18.46
C PRO A 332 16.62 -21.66 17.11
N GLN A 333 15.75 -22.66 17.14
CA GLN A 333 15.18 -23.25 15.92
C GLN A 333 14.29 -22.26 15.17
N THR A 334 13.50 -21.45 15.89
CA THR A 334 12.60 -20.44 15.30
C THR A 334 13.41 -19.32 14.66
N LEU A 335 14.45 -18.84 15.35
CA LEU A 335 15.40 -17.86 14.79
C LEU A 335 16.16 -18.41 13.58
N THR A 336 16.52 -19.70 13.61
CA THR A 336 17.15 -20.36 12.46
C THR A 336 16.20 -20.43 11.26
N TRP A 337 14.92 -20.71 11.49
CA TRP A 337 13.91 -20.71 10.43
C TRP A 337 13.77 -19.32 9.80
N ALA A 338 13.64 -18.26 10.61
CA ALA A 338 13.56 -16.90 10.12
C ALA A 338 14.79 -16.48 9.28
N ARG A 339 16.00 -16.85 9.77
CA ARG A 339 17.25 -16.59 9.04
C ARG A 339 17.26 -17.31 7.69
N ARG A 340 16.90 -18.60 7.64
CA ARG A 340 16.80 -19.38 6.38
C ARG A 340 15.79 -18.77 5.41
N ALA A 341 14.64 -18.31 5.90
CA ALA A 341 13.65 -17.62 5.08
C ALA A 341 14.21 -16.33 4.49
N SER A 342 14.92 -15.53 5.27
CA SER A 342 15.58 -14.29 4.79
C SER A 342 16.70 -14.59 3.79
N GLU A 343 17.53 -15.61 4.03
CA GLU A 343 18.57 -16.06 3.10
C GLU A 343 17.96 -16.55 1.78
N ALA A 344 16.85 -17.28 1.84
CA ALA A 344 16.12 -17.72 0.65
C ALA A 344 15.55 -16.53 -0.15
N PHE A 345 14.99 -15.54 0.54
CA PHE A 345 14.53 -14.31 -0.10
C PHE A 345 15.67 -13.60 -0.83
N LEU A 346 16.82 -13.42 -0.18
CA LEU A 346 18.01 -12.84 -0.80
C LEU A 346 18.56 -13.69 -1.97
N THR A 347 18.46 -15.01 -1.90
CA THR A 347 18.84 -15.89 -3.01
C THR A 347 17.98 -15.63 -4.24
N GLY A 348 16.68 -15.43 -4.08
CA GLY A 348 15.77 -15.07 -5.17
C GLY A 348 15.95 -13.64 -5.65
N TYR A 349 16.10 -12.69 -4.73
CA TYR A 349 16.25 -11.27 -5.05
C TYR A 349 17.61 -10.93 -5.63
N GLY A 350 18.66 -11.52 -5.12
CA GLY A 350 20.07 -11.21 -5.34
C GLY A 350 20.73 -10.68 -4.08
N TRP A 351 21.85 -11.28 -3.73
CA TRP A 351 22.62 -10.91 -2.55
C TRP A 351 23.25 -9.51 -2.70
N PRO A 352 23.28 -8.70 -1.62
CA PRO A 352 24.00 -7.43 -1.64
C PRO A 352 25.49 -7.66 -1.83
N ASN A 353 26.14 -6.82 -2.65
CA ASN A 353 27.58 -6.75 -2.68
C ASN A 353 28.13 -6.11 -1.37
N THR A 354 29.45 -6.11 -1.17
CA THR A 354 30.07 -5.61 0.07
C THR A 354 29.64 -4.17 0.42
N ALA A 355 29.49 -3.31 -0.57
CA ALA A 355 29.06 -1.94 -0.34
C ALA A 355 27.56 -1.87 0.01
N GLU A 356 26.74 -2.69 -0.59
CA GLU A 356 25.29 -2.73 -0.36
C GLU A 356 24.92 -3.42 0.96
N GLN A 357 25.78 -4.29 1.51
CA GLN A 357 25.56 -4.92 2.82
C GLN A 357 25.38 -3.89 3.94
N ASP A 358 26.20 -2.84 3.96
CA ASP A 358 26.05 -1.77 4.95
C ASP A 358 24.76 -0.99 4.76
N VAL A 359 24.33 -0.79 3.50
CA VAL A 359 23.06 -0.13 3.19
C VAL A 359 21.88 -0.96 3.69
N LEU A 360 21.83 -2.25 3.34
CA LEU A 360 20.79 -3.17 3.83
C LEU A 360 20.75 -3.19 5.37
N ALA A 361 21.90 -3.33 6.01
CA ALA A 361 21.99 -3.38 7.48
C ALA A 361 21.50 -2.08 8.15
N ALA A 362 21.72 -0.92 7.52
CA ALA A 362 21.20 0.35 8.03
C ALA A 362 19.66 0.42 7.91
N TYR A 363 19.09 0.02 6.77
CA TYR A 363 17.63 -0.01 6.61
C TYR A 363 16.95 -1.04 7.52
N GLU A 364 17.55 -2.21 7.74
CA GLU A 364 17.03 -3.19 8.71
C GLU A 364 17.01 -2.61 10.13
N ALA A 365 18.08 -1.90 10.53
CA ALA A 365 18.19 -1.28 11.84
C ALA A 365 17.15 -0.14 12.02
N ASP A 366 16.95 0.68 10.99
CA ASP A 366 15.95 1.76 10.99
C ASP A 366 14.53 1.21 11.15
N LYS A 367 14.16 0.19 10.33
CA LYS A 367 12.85 -0.47 10.41
C LYS A 367 12.64 -1.18 11.76
N ALA A 368 13.64 -1.87 12.29
CA ALA A 368 13.54 -2.51 13.60
C ALA A 368 13.33 -1.48 14.73
N SER A 369 13.94 -0.30 14.62
CA SER A 369 13.72 0.80 15.56
C SER A 369 12.31 1.35 15.51
N TYR A 370 11.76 1.52 14.32
CA TYR A 370 10.36 1.91 14.09
C TYR A 370 9.37 0.88 14.67
N GLU A 371 9.61 -0.41 14.43
CA GLU A 371 8.77 -1.49 14.93
C GLU A 371 8.70 -1.49 16.47
N ILE A 372 9.81 -1.22 17.15
CA ILE A 372 9.81 -1.12 18.64
C ILE A 372 8.91 0.00 19.12
N VAL A 373 8.92 1.16 18.44
CA VAL A 373 8.01 2.26 18.76
C VAL A 373 6.56 1.84 18.55
N TYR A 374 6.27 1.24 17.42
CA TYR A 374 4.93 0.77 17.07
C TYR A 374 4.40 -0.24 18.11
N GLU A 375 5.22 -1.24 18.47
CA GLU A 375 4.83 -2.25 19.46
C GLU A 375 4.68 -1.65 20.86
N THR A 376 5.57 -0.72 21.24
CA THR A 376 5.48 -0.03 22.54
C THR A 376 4.15 0.69 22.71
N LEU A 377 3.66 1.31 21.63
CA LEU A 377 2.41 2.08 21.64
C LEU A 377 1.15 1.22 21.48
N ASN A 378 1.21 0.16 20.67
CA ASN A 378 0.03 -0.57 20.25
C ASN A 378 -0.06 -1.99 20.82
N ARG A 379 1.07 -2.68 20.99
CA ARG A 379 1.14 -4.09 21.45
C ARG A 379 2.35 -4.32 22.37
N PRO A 380 2.37 -3.78 23.58
CA PRO A 380 3.56 -3.80 24.46
C PRO A 380 4.15 -5.18 24.74
N THR A 381 3.32 -6.22 24.67
CA THR A 381 3.76 -7.63 24.85
C THR A 381 4.59 -8.18 23.68
N TRP A 382 4.62 -7.47 22.54
CA TRP A 382 5.35 -7.88 21.33
C TRP A 382 6.69 -7.17 21.15
N VAL A 383 7.04 -6.21 22.00
CA VAL A 383 8.28 -5.42 21.94
C VAL A 383 9.54 -6.28 21.93
N ASP A 384 9.51 -7.46 22.58
CA ASP A 384 10.66 -8.36 22.60
C ASP A 384 11.02 -8.95 21.23
N ILE A 385 10.09 -8.99 20.26
CA ILE A 385 10.35 -9.51 18.91
C ILE A 385 11.35 -8.60 18.18
N PRO A 386 11.06 -7.31 17.94
CA PRO A 386 12.02 -6.42 17.29
C PRO A 386 13.27 -6.16 18.15
N LEU A 387 13.16 -6.19 19.49
CA LEU A 387 14.34 -6.08 20.37
C LEU A 387 15.29 -7.27 20.19
N SER A 388 14.79 -8.50 19.97
CA SER A 388 15.64 -9.66 19.73
C SER A 388 16.48 -9.51 18.46
N ALA A 389 15.90 -8.92 17.42
CA ALA A 389 16.61 -8.63 16.18
C ALA A 389 17.71 -7.58 16.39
N ILE A 390 17.44 -6.50 17.12
CA ILE A 390 18.48 -5.50 17.44
C ILE A 390 19.59 -6.10 18.30
N ARG A 391 19.27 -7.02 19.22
CA ARG A 391 20.31 -7.74 19.99
C ARG A 391 21.23 -8.58 19.09
N ALA A 392 20.66 -9.26 18.12
CA ALA A 392 21.44 -10.05 17.14
C ALA A 392 22.36 -9.14 16.30
N MET A 393 21.87 -7.97 15.89
CA MET A 393 22.67 -6.96 15.16
C MET A 393 23.87 -6.43 15.95
N GLY A 394 23.89 -6.52 17.25
CA GLY A 394 25.00 -6.06 18.09
C GLY A 394 26.06 -7.14 18.37
N GLN A 395 25.89 -8.37 17.86
CA GLN A 395 26.81 -9.48 18.04
C GLN A 395 27.72 -9.72 16.80
N ASP A 396 27.42 -9.03 15.69
CA ASP A 396 28.21 -8.99 14.46
C ASP A 396 29.18 -7.80 14.48
#